data_00b2f1d8cf50e321ab0220f080420cf4
#
_entry.id   00b2f1d8cf50e321ab0220f080420cf4
#
_cell.length_a   1.000
_cell.length_b   1.000
_cell.length_c   1.000
_cell.angle_alpha   90.00
_cell.angle_beta   90.00
_cell.angle_gamma   90.00
#
_symmetry.space_group_name_H-M   'P 1'
#
loop_
_entity.id
_entity.type
_entity.pdbx_description
1 polymer ?
#
loop_
_entity_poly.entity_id
_entity_poly.type
_entity_poly.pdbx_seq_one_letter_code
_entity_poly.pdbx_strand_id
1 'polypeptide(L)' 'MNEQILKACKELIDDAKVGCAGLVFKETCLEILSKARNILSDRQFKQLVVYAAKKMKEKITFEVQPELTP' A
#
# COMPACT_ATOMS: atom_id res chain seq x y z
N MET A 1 -3.19 -6.94 -19.66
CA MET A 1 -2.90 -5.61 -19.90
C MET A 1 -2.71 -4.87 -18.66
N ASN A 2 -3.74 -4.65 -17.87
CA ASN A 2 -3.59 -3.89 -16.64
C ASN A 2 -2.92 -4.70 -15.54
N GLU A 3 -2.68 -5.96 -15.78
CA GLU A 3 -2.00 -6.78 -14.77
C GLU A 3 -0.58 -6.30 -14.53
N GLN A 4 0.08 -5.81 -15.56
CA GLN A 4 1.41 -5.27 -15.39
C GLN A 4 1.39 -4.00 -14.55
N ILE A 5 0.36 -3.18 -14.75
CA ILE A 5 0.22 -1.97 -13.96
C ILE A 5 -0.10 -2.31 -12.51
N LEU A 6 -0.97 -3.29 -12.31
CA LEU A 6 -1.29 -3.75 -10.96
C LEU A 6 -0.04 -4.25 -10.25
N LYS A 7 0.77 -5.04 -10.95
CA LYS A 7 2.00 -5.56 -10.39
C LYS A 7 2.96 -4.43 -10.05
N ALA A 8 3.09 -3.46 -10.96
CA ALA A 8 3.98 -2.34 -10.73
C ALA A 8 3.54 -1.53 -9.51
N CYS A 9 2.24 -1.34 -9.35
CA CYS A 9 1.73 -0.62 -8.19
C CYS A 9 2.05 -1.36 -6.90
N LYS A 10 1.91 -2.67 -6.91
CA LYS A 10 2.26 -3.48 -5.73
C LYS A 10 3.74 -3.37 -5.41
N GLU A 11 4.58 -3.35 -6.43
CA GLU A 11 6.01 -3.21 -6.22
C GLU A 11 6.35 -1.85 -5.64
N LEU A 12 5.68 -0.80 -6.11
CA LEU A 12 5.89 0.53 -5.57
C LEU A 12 5.50 0.59 -4.09
N ILE A 13 4.42 -0.07 -3.75
CA ILE A 13 3.98 -0.14 -2.36
C ILE A 13 5.01 -0.88 -1.51
N ASP A 14 5.51 -1.99 -2.02
CA ASP A 14 6.52 -2.76 -1.29
C ASP A 14 7.79 -1.94 -1.07
N ASP A 15 8.23 -1.23 -2.12
CA ASP A 15 9.40 -0.39 -2.01
C ASP A 15 9.20 0.72 -0.98
N ALA A 16 8.04 1.34 -1.00
CA ALA A 16 7.73 2.41 -0.08
C ALA A 16 7.64 1.89 1.35
N LYS A 17 7.16 0.66 1.52
CA LYS A 17 7.07 0.07 2.85
C LYS A 17 8.44 -0.01 3.51
N VAL A 18 9.45 -0.34 2.72
CA VAL A 18 10.82 -0.45 3.23
C VAL A 18 11.46 0.91 3.42
N GLY A 19 11.21 1.84 2.51
CA GLY A 19 11.94 3.08 2.47
C GLY A 19 11.31 4.26 3.17
N CYS A 20 10.07 4.16 3.63
CA CYS A 20 9.35 5.29 4.21
C CYS A 20 8.88 4.99 5.60
N ALA A 21 8.79 6.04 6.42
CA ALA A 21 8.17 5.92 7.73
C ALA A 21 6.66 5.68 7.57
N GLY A 22 6.02 5.21 8.62
CA GLY A 22 4.63 4.78 8.55
C GLY A 22 3.68 5.81 7.96
N LEU A 23 3.78 7.05 8.42
CA LEU A 23 2.89 8.10 7.94
C LEU A 23 3.16 8.42 6.47
N VAL A 24 4.44 8.51 6.10
CA VAL A 24 4.81 8.79 4.72
C VAL A 24 4.41 7.61 3.83
N PHE A 25 4.55 6.40 4.33
CA PHE A 25 4.14 5.22 3.59
C PHE A 25 2.64 5.25 3.32
N LYS A 26 1.86 5.62 4.33
CA LYS A 26 0.41 5.71 4.16
C LYS A 26 0.06 6.71 3.08
N GLU A 27 0.70 7.87 3.10
CA GLU A 27 0.43 8.89 2.09
C GLU A 27 0.83 8.42 0.70
N THR A 28 1.96 7.72 0.61
CA THR A 28 2.41 7.19 -0.67
C THR A 28 1.41 6.17 -1.21
N CYS A 29 0.91 5.29 -0.35
CA CYS A 29 -0.09 4.32 -0.77
C CYS A 29 -1.35 4.99 -1.29
N LEU A 30 -1.82 6.03 -0.58
CA LEU A 30 -3.02 6.74 -1.01
C LEU A 30 -2.80 7.40 -2.36
N GLU A 31 -1.62 7.93 -2.59
CA GLU A 31 -1.31 8.55 -3.87
C GLU A 31 -1.29 7.50 -4.99
N ILE A 32 -0.68 6.36 -4.73
CA ILE A 32 -0.64 5.28 -5.71
C ILE A 32 -2.06 4.82 -6.03
N LEU A 33 -2.88 4.65 -5.01
CA LEU A 33 -4.27 4.22 -5.22
C LEU A 33 -5.06 5.25 -6.00
N SER A 34 -4.85 6.53 -5.71
CA SER A 34 -5.56 7.59 -6.41
C SER A 34 -5.27 7.56 -7.90
N LYS A 35 -4.02 7.33 -8.27
CA LYS A 35 -3.64 7.26 -9.67
C LYS A 35 -4.12 5.97 -10.31
N ALA A 36 -3.99 4.86 -9.60
CA ALA A 36 -4.37 3.56 -10.13
C ALA A 36 -5.86 3.46 -10.38
N ARG A 37 -6.65 4.21 -9.62
CA ARG A 37 -8.10 4.17 -9.75
C ARG A 37 -8.56 4.50 -11.17
N ASN A 38 -7.82 5.36 -11.85
CA ASN A 38 -8.18 5.79 -13.21
C ASN A 38 -7.69 4.82 -14.27
N ILE A 39 -6.83 3.89 -13.90
CA ILE A 39 -6.20 2.99 -14.86
C ILE A 39 -6.72 1.57 -14.71
N LEU A 40 -6.88 1.10 -13.49
CA LEU A 40 -7.25 -0.28 -13.24
C LEU A 40 -8.75 -0.48 -13.29
N SER A 41 -9.17 -1.70 -13.62
CA SER A 41 -10.58 -2.05 -13.53
C SER A 41 -10.98 -2.08 -12.05
N ASP A 42 -12.30 -2.09 -11.81
CA ASP A 42 -12.80 -2.11 -10.44
C ASP A 42 -12.25 -3.31 -9.67
N ARG A 43 -12.20 -4.46 -10.32
CA ARG A 43 -11.70 -5.67 -9.69
C ARG A 43 -10.24 -5.53 -9.32
N GLN A 44 -9.44 -5.04 -10.25
CA GLN A 44 -8.01 -4.88 -10.02
C GLN A 44 -7.73 -3.80 -9.00
N PHE A 45 -8.48 -2.71 -9.08
CA PHE A 45 -8.32 -1.64 -8.10
C PHE A 45 -8.63 -2.16 -6.69
N LYS A 46 -9.69 -2.95 -6.57
CA LYS A 46 -10.05 -3.52 -5.28
C LYS A 46 -8.95 -4.43 -4.75
N GLN A 47 -8.33 -5.21 -5.63
CA GLN A 47 -7.21 -6.05 -5.23
C GLN A 47 -6.05 -5.19 -4.71
N LEU A 48 -5.79 -4.08 -5.38
CA LEU A 48 -4.72 -3.21 -4.97
C LEU A 48 -5.04 -2.54 -3.64
N VAL A 49 -6.29 -2.14 -3.44
CA VAL A 49 -6.70 -1.54 -2.18
C VAL A 49 -6.48 -2.51 -1.03
N VAL A 50 -6.88 -3.76 -1.21
CA VAL A 50 -6.69 -4.78 -0.18
C VAL A 50 -5.22 -4.99 0.10
N TYR A 51 -4.42 -5.05 -0.94
CA TYR A 51 -2.98 -5.24 -0.80
C TYR A 51 -2.36 -4.07 -0.03
N ALA A 52 -2.70 -2.85 -0.43
CA ALA A 52 -2.16 -1.66 0.21
C ALA A 52 -2.59 -1.59 1.67
N ALA A 53 -3.85 -1.89 1.95
CA ALA A 53 -4.35 -1.87 3.31
C ALA A 53 -3.61 -2.85 4.19
N LYS A 54 -3.35 -4.04 3.66
CA LYS A 54 -2.61 -5.05 4.40
C LYS A 54 -1.21 -4.57 4.73
N LYS A 55 -0.54 -3.98 3.73
CA LYS A 55 0.83 -3.52 3.93
C LYS A 55 0.88 -2.34 4.89
N MET A 56 -0.10 -1.44 4.80
CA MET A 56 -0.15 -0.32 5.72
C MET A 56 -0.36 -0.80 7.16
N LYS A 57 -1.23 -1.79 7.32
CA LYS A 57 -1.48 -2.33 8.65
C LYS A 57 -0.24 -2.97 9.22
N GLU A 58 0.48 -3.72 8.40
CA GLU A 58 1.72 -4.37 8.84
C GLU A 58 2.74 -3.33 9.26
N LYS A 59 2.89 -2.28 8.46
CA LYS A 59 3.88 -1.26 8.73
C LYS A 59 3.57 -0.50 10.01
N ILE A 60 2.32 -0.08 10.14
CA ILE A 60 1.91 0.70 11.31
C ILE A 60 1.99 -0.14 12.58
N THR A 61 1.54 -1.37 12.52
CA THR A 61 1.60 -2.26 13.67
C THR A 61 3.04 -2.44 14.12
N PHE A 62 3.94 -2.57 13.17
CA PHE A 62 5.33 -2.79 13.49
C PHE A 62 5.97 -1.55 14.12
N GLU A 63 5.67 -0.37 13.59
CA GLU A 63 6.28 0.85 14.08
C GLU A 63 5.66 1.39 15.34
N VAL A 64 4.39 1.13 15.52
CA VAL A 64 3.69 1.60 16.71
C VAL A 64 3.49 0.45 17.66
N GLN A 65 4.47 -0.36 17.76
CA GLN A 65 4.44 -1.55 18.57
C GLN A 65 4.15 -1.16 19.97
N PRO A 66 3.09 -1.57 20.46
CA PRO A 66 2.70 -1.17 21.77
C PRO A 66 3.50 -1.87 22.80
N GLU A 67 4.04 -1.85 22.92
CA GLU A 67 4.53 -2.32 23.75
C GLU A 67 3.96 -2.61 24.76
N LEU A 68 3.45 -2.62 24.74
CA LEU A 68 2.84 -2.78 25.35
C LEU A 68 2.56 -3.42 25.97
N THR A 69 2.81 -3.78 26.12
CA THR A 69 2.51 -4.30 26.54
C THR A 69 2.48 -4.39 27.23
N PRO A 70 2.46 -4.47 27.79
CA PRO A 70 2.47 -4.88 28.56
C PRO A 70 2.37 -5.31 29.03
#